data_403d37fb65252839bad3995a7da3e5d9
#
_entry.id   403d37fb65252839bad3995a7da3e5d9
#
_cell.length_a   1.000
_cell.length_b   1.000
_cell.length_c   1.000
_cell.angle_alpha   90.00
_cell.angle_beta   90.00
_cell.angle_gamma   90.00
#
_symmetry.space_group_name_H-M   'P 1'
#
loop_
_entity.id
_entity.type
_entity.pdbx_description
1 polymer ?
#
loop_
_entity_poly.entity_id
_entity_poly.type
_entity_poly.pdbx_seq_one_letter_code
_entity_poly.pdbx_strand_id
1 'polypeptide(L)'
;MSADARRSPRLQVPDMVPVLDLMEDAVVGRLGNVSEHGMLLLASAPLHEDALYQLRFAIPHADRDVQIDIGAHLLWSEPSHAPGQAWAGFRFLTISPAHRDLLRQWIDAATGG
;
A
#
# COMPACT_ATOMS: atom_id res chain seq x y z
N MET A 1 21.31 19.57 2.32
CA MET A 1 20.91 18.29 1.98
C MET A 1 19.41 18.13 2.04
N SER A 2 19.01 17.37 1.19
CA SER A 2 17.60 17.21 0.95
C SER A 2 16.92 16.37 2.02
N ALA A 3 15.69 16.73 2.35
CA ALA A 3 14.85 15.88 3.18
C ALA A 3 14.61 14.53 2.51
N ASP A 4 14.77 14.45 1.21
CA ASP A 4 14.57 13.20 0.48
C ASP A 4 15.51 12.10 0.93
N ALA A 5 16.72 12.47 1.33
CA ALA A 5 17.68 11.48 1.79
C ALA A 5 17.23 10.77 3.06
N ARG A 6 16.26 11.35 3.76
CA ARG A 6 15.77 10.78 5.01
C ARG A 6 14.39 10.17 4.87
N ARG A 7 13.83 10.19 3.68
CA ARG A 7 12.52 9.58 3.49
C ARG A 7 12.63 8.08 3.56
N SER A 8 11.55 7.48 4.01
CA SER A 8 11.46 6.04 4.05
C SER A 8 11.62 5.46 2.65
N PRO A 9 12.35 4.35 2.52
CA PRO A 9 12.45 3.67 1.24
C PRO A 9 11.08 3.32 0.69
N ARG A 10 10.97 3.36 -0.63
CA ARG A 10 9.73 3.01 -1.30
C ARG A 10 9.98 1.83 -2.23
N LEU A 11 9.26 0.74 -1.98
CA LEU A 11 9.39 -0.48 -2.76
C LEU A 11 8.43 -0.46 -3.93
N GLN A 12 8.95 -0.58 -5.14
CA GLN A 12 8.13 -0.83 -6.33
C GLN A 12 7.74 -2.29 -6.31
N VAL A 13 6.44 -2.56 -6.38
CA VAL A 13 5.92 -3.92 -6.23
C VAL A 13 5.67 -4.50 -7.61
N PRO A 14 6.55 -5.39 -8.12
CA PRO A 14 6.41 -5.91 -9.47
C PRO A 14 5.32 -6.98 -9.58
N ASP A 15 5.09 -7.71 -8.50
CA ASP A 15 4.10 -8.77 -8.50
C ASP A 15 2.72 -8.20 -8.26
N MET A 16 1.71 -8.95 -8.68
CA MET A 16 0.34 -8.51 -8.45
C MET A 16 -0.04 -8.84 -7.00
N VAL A 17 -0.09 -7.81 -6.17
CA VAL A 17 -0.52 -7.93 -4.78
C VAL A 17 -1.87 -7.25 -4.65
N PRO A 18 -2.96 -8.02 -4.55
CA PRO A 18 -4.28 -7.43 -4.43
C PRO A 18 -4.45 -6.74 -3.08
N VAL A 19 -5.21 -5.65 -3.08
CA VAL A 19 -5.54 -4.91 -1.86
C VAL A 19 -7.03 -5.02 -1.64
N LEU A 20 -7.40 -5.50 -0.46
CA LEU A 20 -8.77 -5.76 -0.07
C LEU A 20 -9.29 -4.64 0.80
N ASP A 21 -10.47 -4.13 0.48
CA ASP A 21 -11.21 -3.24 1.35
C ASP A 21 -11.99 -4.10 2.34
N LEU A 22 -11.62 -4.03 3.62
CA LEU A 22 -12.22 -4.88 4.65
C LEU A 22 -13.65 -4.46 4.98
N MET A 23 -14.00 -3.22 4.70
CA MET A 23 -15.35 -2.72 4.99
C MET A 23 -16.35 -3.20 3.95
N GLU A 24 -15.90 -3.31 2.69
CA GLU A 24 -16.74 -3.77 1.59
C GLU A 24 -16.52 -5.24 1.24
N ASP A 25 -15.48 -5.85 1.82
CA ASP A 25 -15.09 -7.23 1.53
C ASP A 25 -14.87 -7.46 0.04
N ALA A 26 -14.11 -6.56 -0.57
CA ALA A 26 -13.88 -6.58 -2.00
C ALA A 26 -12.49 -6.06 -2.34
N VAL A 27 -11.89 -6.62 -3.39
CA VAL A 27 -10.61 -6.12 -3.90
C VAL A 27 -10.84 -4.77 -4.58
N VAL A 28 -10.06 -3.77 -4.18
CA VAL A 28 -10.19 -2.42 -4.72
C VAL A 28 -9.08 -2.08 -5.69
N GLY A 29 -8.05 -2.91 -5.78
CA GLY A 29 -6.95 -2.67 -6.70
C GLY A 29 -5.75 -3.52 -6.34
N ARG A 30 -4.59 -3.14 -6.88
CA ARG A 30 -3.33 -3.81 -6.57
C ARG A 30 -2.29 -2.80 -6.14
N LEU A 31 -1.34 -3.27 -5.36
CA LEU A 31 -0.28 -2.46 -4.79
C LEU A 31 0.72 -2.08 -5.88
N GLY A 32 0.93 -0.79 -6.09
CA GLY A 32 1.91 -0.30 -7.05
C GLY A 32 3.27 -0.07 -6.41
N ASN A 33 3.29 0.69 -5.32
CA ASN A 33 4.48 0.81 -4.50
C ASN A 33 4.07 1.07 -3.05
N VAL A 34 5.01 0.89 -2.14
CA VAL A 34 4.73 0.99 -0.71
C VAL A 34 5.96 1.45 0.04
N SER A 35 5.73 2.26 1.07
CA SER A 35 6.71 2.60 2.10
C SER A 35 6.10 2.30 3.46
N GLU A 36 6.84 2.54 4.53
CA GLU A 36 6.26 2.31 5.85
C GLU A 36 5.21 3.34 6.24
N HIS A 37 5.06 4.41 5.46
CA HIS A 37 4.12 5.49 5.79
C HIS A 37 2.94 5.59 4.82
N GLY A 38 2.99 4.91 3.69
CA GLY A 38 1.92 4.99 2.72
C GLY A 38 2.13 4.10 1.53
N MET A 39 1.18 4.13 0.60
CA MET A 39 1.26 3.30 -0.59
C MET A 39 0.60 3.99 -1.77
N LEU A 40 1.00 3.55 -2.95
CA LEU A 40 0.35 3.88 -4.22
C LEU A 40 -0.38 2.64 -4.68
N LEU A 41 -1.68 2.78 -4.90
CA LEU A 41 -2.56 1.72 -5.33
C LEU A 41 -2.97 1.95 -6.77
N LEU A 42 -2.96 0.90 -7.60
CA LEU A 42 -3.63 0.97 -8.89
C LEU A 42 -5.04 0.46 -8.66
N ALA A 43 -5.97 1.39 -8.49
CA ALA A 43 -7.33 1.08 -8.13
C ALA A 43 -8.11 0.60 -9.34
N SER A 44 -8.90 -0.45 -9.15
CA SER A 44 -9.80 -1.00 -10.17
C SER A 44 -11.26 -0.83 -9.78
N ALA A 45 -11.52 -0.20 -8.64
CA ALA A 45 -12.86 0.10 -8.15
C ALA A 45 -12.92 1.59 -7.83
N PRO A 46 -14.12 2.20 -7.86
CA PRO A 46 -14.26 3.60 -7.47
C PRO A 46 -13.87 3.80 -6.01
N LEU A 47 -13.12 4.87 -5.76
CA LEU A 47 -12.72 5.26 -4.41
C LEU A 47 -13.16 6.71 -4.16
N HIS A 48 -13.34 7.04 -2.90
CA HIS A 48 -13.74 8.38 -2.48
C HIS A 48 -12.54 9.11 -1.89
N GLU A 49 -12.11 10.19 -2.53
CA GLU A 49 -11.00 10.99 -2.03
C GLU A 49 -11.31 11.53 -0.64
N ASP A 50 -10.26 11.68 0.14
CA ASP A 50 -10.35 12.16 1.52
C ASP A 50 -11.09 11.21 2.45
N ALA A 51 -11.40 10.00 2.01
CA ALA A 51 -12.05 9.00 2.85
C ALA A 51 -11.03 8.13 3.57
N LEU A 52 -11.51 7.50 4.63
CA LEU A 52 -10.71 6.55 5.41
C LEU A 52 -11.09 5.14 5.03
N TYR A 53 -10.08 4.28 4.94
CA TYR A 53 -10.25 2.91 4.51
C TYR A 53 -9.57 1.94 5.47
N GLN A 54 -10.15 0.76 5.61
CA GLN A 54 -9.51 -0.38 6.28
C GLN A 54 -9.09 -1.36 5.19
N LEU A 55 -7.79 -1.51 4.99
CA LEU A 55 -7.26 -2.23 3.85
C LEU A 55 -6.38 -3.39 4.33
N ARG A 56 -6.31 -4.43 3.50
CA ARG A 56 -5.48 -5.61 3.76
C ARG A 56 -4.78 -6.04 2.50
N PHE A 57 -3.50 -6.38 2.63
CA PHE A 57 -2.75 -7.01 1.56
C PHE A 57 -1.74 -7.99 2.14
N ALA A 58 -1.34 -8.99 1.34
CA ALA A 58 -0.42 -10.02 1.78
C ALA A 58 0.99 -9.70 1.31
N ILE A 59 1.97 -9.91 2.18
CA ILE A 59 3.37 -9.75 1.83
C ILE A 59 4.12 -11.03 2.13
N PRO A 60 5.22 -11.32 1.39
CA PRO A 60 6.02 -12.50 1.70
C PRO A 60 6.78 -12.32 3.00
N HIS A 61 6.83 -13.38 3.79
CA HIS A 61 7.61 -13.42 5.02
C HIS A 61 8.09 -14.84 5.25
N ALA A 62 9.41 -15.05 5.16
CA ALA A 62 10.01 -16.38 5.19
C ALA A 62 9.41 -17.22 4.04
N ASP A 63 8.77 -18.33 4.34
CA ASP A 63 8.28 -19.27 3.33
C ASP A 63 6.77 -19.18 3.10
N ARG A 64 6.14 -18.11 3.59
CA ARG A 64 4.68 -17.93 3.44
C ARG A 64 4.32 -16.47 3.36
N ASP A 65 3.08 -16.21 3.01
CA ASP A 65 2.54 -14.85 3.00
C ASP A 65 1.90 -14.51 4.32
N VAL A 66 2.04 -13.25 4.72
CA VAL A 66 1.43 -12.72 5.94
C VAL A 66 0.57 -11.54 5.56
N GLN A 67 -0.64 -11.48 6.12
CA GLN A 67 -1.56 -10.40 5.84
C GLN A 67 -1.27 -9.20 6.73
N ILE A 68 -1.27 -8.03 6.10
CA ILE A 68 -1.04 -6.75 6.77
C ILE A 68 -2.34 -5.95 6.71
N ASP A 69 -2.80 -5.52 7.86
CA ASP A 69 -4.02 -4.71 7.98
C ASP A 69 -3.63 -3.28 8.31
N ILE A 70 -4.23 -2.33 7.59
CA ILE A 70 -3.87 -0.92 7.71
C ILE A 70 -5.13 -0.07 7.65
N GLY A 71 -5.21 0.92 8.55
CA GLY A 71 -6.13 2.02 8.38
C GLY A 71 -5.43 3.11 7.60
N ALA A 72 -6.03 3.56 6.51
CA ALA A 72 -5.39 4.48 5.57
C ALA A 72 -6.33 5.60 5.15
N HIS A 73 -5.71 6.73 4.78
CA HIS A 73 -6.43 7.91 4.30
C HIS A 73 -6.10 8.10 2.82
N LEU A 74 -7.12 8.15 1.99
CA LEU A 74 -6.94 8.39 0.56
C LEU A 74 -6.70 9.88 0.34
N LEU A 75 -5.48 10.22 -0.08
CA LEU A 75 -5.08 11.62 -0.24
C LEU A 75 -5.44 12.18 -1.60
N TRP A 76 -5.31 11.35 -2.65
CA TRP A 76 -5.56 11.80 -4.02
C TRP A 76 -5.77 10.59 -4.92
N SER A 77 -6.44 10.83 -6.04
CA SER A 77 -6.51 9.83 -7.09
C SER A 77 -6.55 10.54 -8.44
N GLU A 78 -6.06 9.84 -9.46
CA GLU A 78 -6.11 10.36 -10.82
C GLU A 78 -6.21 9.19 -11.80
N PRO A 79 -6.87 9.40 -12.96
CA PRO A 79 -7.00 8.33 -13.94
C PRO A 79 -5.65 7.82 -14.41
N SER A 80 -5.57 6.51 -14.62
CA SER A 80 -4.40 5.90 -15.26
C SER A 80 -4.64 5.84 -16.76
N HIS A 81 -3.64 5.32 -17.49
CA HIS A 81 -3.78 5.14 -18.93
C HIS A 81 -4.79 4.05 -19.28
N ALA A 82 -5.01 3.11 -18.37
CA ALA A 82 -5.94 2.01 -18.60
C ALA A 82 -7.36 2.43 -18.24
N PRO A 83 -8.35 2.19 -19.11
CA PRO A 83 -9.74 2.53 -18.78
C PRO A 83 -10.20 1.80 -17.51
N GLY A 84 -10.96 2.51 -16.70
CA GLY A 84 -11.51 1.94 -15.47
C GLY A 84 -10.51 1.78 -14.34
N GLN A 85 -9.29 2.32 -14.49
CA GLN A 85 -8.27 2.26 -13.46
C GLN A 85 -7.79 3.64 -13.10
N ALA A 86 -7.36 3.80 -11.84
CA ALA A 86 -6.86 5.07 -11.34
C ALA A 86 -5.70 4.82 -10.36
N TRP A 87 -4.73 5.72 -10.39
CA TRP A 87 -3.71 5.74 -9.35
C TRP A 87 -4.27 6.42 -8.12
N ALA A 88 -4.03 5.83 -6.96
CA ALA A 88 -4.56 6.36 -5.70
C ALA A 88 -3.45 6.36 -4.65
N GLY A 89 -3.19 7.52 -4.07
CA GLY A 89 -2.17 7.68 -3.05
C GLY A 89 -2.77 7.67 -1.66
N PHE A 90 -2.27 6.79 -0.80
CA PHE A 90 -2.75 6.62 0.56
C PHE A 90 -1.66 6.93 1.58
N ARG A 91 -2.07 7.51 2.69
CA ARG A 91 -1.24 7.65 3.88
C ARG A 91 -1.74 6.70 4.95
N PHE A 92 -0.82 5.97 5.58
CA PHE A 92 -1.18 5.07 6.66
C PHE A 92 -1.45 5.87 7.93
N LEU A 93 -2.57 5.57 8.58
CA LEU A 93 -2.95 6.21 9.83
C LEU A 93 -2.78 5.26 11.00
N THR A 94 -3.17 4.00 10.82
CA THR A 94 -3.07 2.99 11.85
C THR A 94 -2.50 1.71 11.28
N ILE A 95 -1.53 1.16 11.99
CA ILE A 95 -0.96 -0.15 11.67
C ILE A 95 -0.39 -0.68 12.98
N SER A 96 -0.62 -1.97 13.26
CA SER A 96 -0.09 -2.55 14.48
C SER A 96 1.44 -2.58 14.44
N PRO A 97 2.11 -2.52 15.61
CA PRO A 97 3.57 -2.63 15.62
C PRO A 97 4.09 -3.89 14.94
N ALA A 98 3.43 -5.02 15.12
CA ALA A 98 3.85 -6.26 14.49
C ALA A 98 3.76 -6.18 12.97
N HIS A 99 2.66 -5.64 12.43
CA HIS A 99 2.50 -5.48 10.99
C HIS A 99 3.47 -4.45 10.44
N ARG A 100 3.74 -3.38 11.18
CA ARG A 100 4.72 -2.38 10.76
C ARG A 100 6.11 -3.00 10.64
N ASP A 101 6.50 -3.83 11.59
CA ASP A 101 7.81 -4.48 11.56
C ASP A 101 7.93 -5.42 10.37
N LEU A 102 6.89 -6.18 10.08
CA LEU A 102 6.88 -7.07 8.92
C LEU A 102 6.97 -6.28 7.62
N LEU A 103 6.25 -5.18 7.53
CA LEU A 103 6.27 -4.32 6.35
C LEU A 103 7.67 -3.73 6.14
N ARG A 104 8.30 -3.25 7.20
CA ARG A 104 9.64 -2.67 7.13
C ARG A 104 10.66 -3.71 6.70
N GLN A 105 10.58 -4.92 7.25
CA GLN A 105 11.48 -6.01 6.86
C GLN A 105 11.36 -6.34 5.39
N TRP A 106 10.15 -6.39 4.88
CA TRP A 106 9.93 -6.66 3.46
C TRP A 106 10.52 -5.56 2.58
N ILE A 107 10.23 -4.31 2.92
CA ILE A 107 10.74 -3.17 2.15
C ILE A 107 12.26 -3.16 2.18
N ASP A 108 12.86 -3.33 3.36
CA ASP A 108 14.31 -3.30 3.50
C ASP A 108 14.98 -4.43 2.71
N ALA A 109 14.45 -5.63 2.80
CA ALA A 109 15.01 -6.77 2.08
C ALA A 109 14.93 -6.57 0.57
N ALA A 110 13.82 -6.01 0.08
CA ALA A 110 13.60 -5.85 -1.35
C ALA A 110 14.34 -4.64 -1.93
N THR A 111 14.62 -3.62 -1.10
CA THR A 111 15.34 -2.43 -1.56
C THR A 111 16.84 -2.48 -1.28
N GLY A 112 17.31 -3.58 -0.70
CA GLY A 112 18.72 -3.76 -0.41
C GLY A 112 19.18 -3.00 0.83
N GLY A 113 18.23 -2.43 1.55
CA GLY A 113 18.53 -1.69 2.77
C GLY A 113 18.49 -2.54 3.99
#